data_d49b52c57b48340314df7fc2cf8434d5
#
_entry.id   d49b52c57b48340314df7fc2cf8434d5
#
_cell.length_a   1.000
_cell.length_b   1.000
_cell.length_c   1.000
_cell.angle_alpha   90.00
_cell.angle_beta   90.00
_cell.angle_gamma   90.00
#
_symmetry.space_group_name_H-M   'P 1'
#
loop_
_entity.id
_entity.type
_entity.pdbx_description
1 polymer ?
#
loop_
_entity_poly.entity_id
_entity_poly.type
_entity_poly.pdbx_seq_one_letter_code
_entity_poly.pdbx_strand_id
1 'polypeptide(L)'
;MFVATQKSLMEPDPGMAKLVSLMEGSFSSEAQAVADHDFYDIRLEMKRIWEGKGDGGVWLYVEQATATALDKPYRQRVYHLTSSTYRSGDGAEKRVFVSEVWMLPGDPLVYAGAAADPSKLDKLTPAELSRRDGCEVWLVMAADGTFAGSTLGASCGSDRQGAVYASSMVKVNPEGLTTWDRGFDASGKQVWGSVKGAYEFKRRRAE
;
A
#
# COMPACT_ATOMS: atom_id res chain seq x y z
N MET A 1 40.74 -2.86 -27.11
CA MET A 1 39.59 -3.79 -27.21
C MET A 1 38.70 -3.48 -26.00
N PHE A 2 37.70 -2.62 -26.19
CA PHE A 2 36.77 -2.25 -25.11
C PHE A 2 35.69 -3.33 -25.01
N VAL A 3 35.68 -4.08 -23.92
CA VAL A 3 34.57 -4.96 -23.56
C VAL A 3 33.49 -4.10 -22.92
N ALA A 4 32.47 -3.76 -23.70
CA ALA A 4 31.26 -3.14 -23.15
C ALA A 4 30.54 -4.19 -22.30
N THR A 5 30.54 -4.00 -20.98
CA THR A 5 29.71 -4.78 -20.07
C THR A 5 28.26 -4.44 -20.38
N GLN A 6 27.56 -5.33 -21.08
CA GLN A 6 26.11 -5.25 -21.23
C GLN A 6 25.50 -5.29 -19.85
N LYS A 7 24.93 -4.16 -19.40
CA LYS A 7 24.03 -4.09 -18.26
C LYS A 7 22.85 -4.98 -18.63
N SER A 8 22.80 -6.19 -18.07
CA SER A 8 21.65 -7.09 -18.21
C SER A 8 20.43 -6.31 -17.76
N LEU A 9 19.51 -6.05 -18.67
CA LEU A 9 18.17 -5.60 -18.35
C LEU A 9 17.56 -6.76 -17.57
N MET A 10 17.57 -6.68 -16.24
CA MET A 10 16.87 -7.65 -15.40
C MET A 10 15.41 -7.62 -15.85
N GLU A 11 14.93 -8.77 -16.32
CA GLU A 11 13.50 -8.90 -16.62
C GLU A 11 12.69 -8.51 -15.39
N PRO A 12 11.57 -7.77 -15.58
CA PRO A 12 10.72 -7.39 -14.46
C PRO A 12 10.32 -8.64 -13.69
N ASP A 13 10.48 -8.61 -12.36
CA ASP A 13 10.03 -9.69 -11.48
C ASP A 13 8.55 -10.01 -11.72
N PRO A 14 8.19 -11.22 -12.22
CA PRO A 14 6.81 -11.55 -12.55
C PRO A 14 5.87 -11.44 -11.36
N GLY A 15 6.36 -11.74 -10.14
CA GLY A 15 5.60 -11.57 -8.90
C GLY A 15 5.34 -10.09 -8.59
N MET A 16 6.34 -9.22 -8.80
CA MET A 16 6.17 -7.78 -8.65
C MET A 16 5.19 -7.22 -9.69
N ALA A 17 5.33 -7.59 -10.95
CA ALA A 17 4.41 -7.17 -12.00
C ALA A 17 2.96 -7.57 -11.67
N LYS A 18 2.76 -8.79 -11.16
CA LYS A 18 1.46 -9.27 -10.70
C LYS A 18 0.95 -8.48 -9.50
N LEU A 19 1.75 -8.28 -8.45
CA LEU A 19 1.36 -7.49 -7.27
C LEU A 19 0.90 -6.08 -7.68
N VAL A 20 1.69 -5.40 -8.50
CA VAL A 20 1.37 -4.05 -9.00
C VAL A 20 0.06 -4.06 -9.77
N SER A 21 -0.17 -5.02 -10.67
CA SER A 21 -1.42 -5.11 -11.45
C SER A 21 -2.64 -5.35 -10.58
N LEU A 22 -2.47 -6.04 -9.44
CA LEU A 22 -3.53 -6.28 -8.47
C LEU A 22 -3.76 -5.08 -7.55
N MET A 23 -2.75 -4.28 -7.25
CA MET A 23 -2.87 -3.10 -6.40
C MET A 23 -3.31 -1.87 -7.18
N GLU A 24 -2.81 -1.66 -8.40
CA GLU A 24 -3.19 -0.49 -9.21
C GLU A 24 -4.65 -0.54 -9.62
N GLY A 25 -5.41 0.54 -9.38
CA GLY A 25 -6.82 0.68 -9.78
C GLY A 25 -7.68 1.39 -8.76
N SER A 26 -8.98 1.32 -9.01
CA SER A 26 -10.05 1.91 -8.19
C SER A 26 -10.79 0.82 -7.42
N PHE A 27 -11.06 1.08 -6.15
CA PHE A 27 -11.70 0.10 -5.26
C PHE A 27 -12.74 0.78 -4.37
N SER A 28 -13.69 -0.03 -3.85
CA SER A 28 -14.77 0.44 -2.98
C SER A 28 -15.07 -0.57 -1.89
N SER A 29 -15.34 -0.08 -0.67
CA SER A 29 -15.89 -0.87 0.43
C SER A 29 -17.42 -0.78 0.52
N GLU A 30 -18.11 -0.25 -0.49
CA GLU A 30 -19.56 -0.04 -0.53
C GLU A 30 -20.36 -1.29 -0.17
N ALA A 31 -20.01 -2.45 -0.76
CA ALA A 31 -20.72 -3.70 -0.49
C ALA A 31 -20.66 -4.09 1.00
N GLN A 32 -19.53 -3.86 1.65
CA GLN A 32 -19.37 -4.10 3.08
C GLN A 32 -20.16 -3.08 3.90
N ALA A 33 -20.11 -1.80 3.53
CA ALA A 33 -20.84 -0.73 4.23
C ALA A 33 -22.37 -0.89 4.14
N VAL A 34 -22.87 -1.44 3.02
CA VAL A 34 -24.29 -1.78 2.86
C VAL A 34 -24.68 -2.98 3.74
N ALA A 35 -23.80 -3.97 3.84
CA ALA A 35 -24.05 -5.18 4.63
C ALA A 35 -23.88 -4.97 6.14
N ASP A 36 -23.00 -4.06 6.55
CA ASP A 36 -22.69 -3.75 7.96
C ASP A 36 -22.39 -2.25 8.12
N HIS A 37 -23.31 -1.52 8.75
CA HIS A 37 -23.23 -0.06 8.95
C HIS A 37 -22.11 0.40 9.91
N ASP A 38 -21.39 -0.51 10.54
CA ASP A 38 -20.17 -0.16 11.30
C ASP A 38 -18.94 0.07 10.39
N PHE A 39 -19.07 -0.22 9.09
CA PHE A 39 -18.08 0.11 8.07
C PHE A 39 -18.53 1.32 7.24
N TYR A 40 -17.60 2.20 6.93
CA TYR A 40 -17.84 3.33 6.02
C TYR A 40 -17.71 2.87 4.57
N ASP A 41 -18.49 3.51 3.68
CA ASP A 41 -18.25 3.41 2.24
C ASP A 41 -17.03 4.27 1.87
N ILE A 42 -15.91 3.60 1.59
CA ILE A 42 -14.62 4.21 1.27
C ILE A 42 -14.28 3.94 -0.19
N ARG A 43 -13.81 4.97 -0.86
CA ARG A 43 -13.15 4.86 -2.17
C ARG A 43 -11.64 4.86 -1.96
N LEU A 44 -10.99 3.88 -2.57
CA LEU A 44 -9.55 3.72 -2.54
C LEU A 44 -9.04 3.76 -3.97
N GLU A 45 -8.17 4.71 -4.26
CA GLU A 45 -7.51 4.86 -5.54
C GLU A 45 -6.02 4.58 -5.39
N MET A 46 -5.48 3.73 -6.25
CA MET A 46 -4.05 3.47 -6.34
C MET A 46 -3.58 3.62 -7.78
N LYS A 47 -2.63 4.52 -8.00
CA LYS A 47 -2.13 4.86 -9.34
C LYS A 47 -0.63 4.78 -9.37
N ARG A 48 -0.08 4.06 -10.36
CA ARG A 48 1.36 4.03 -10.61
C ARG A 48 1.84 5.42 -11.01
N ILE A 49 2.92 5.83 -10.40
CA ILE A 49 3.60 7.10 -10.65
C ILE A 49 5.08 6.87 -10.90
N TRP A 50 5.74 7.84 -11.51
CA TRP A 50 7.19 7.87 -11.77
C TRP A 50 7.72 6.62 -12.50
N GLU A 51 7.00 6.15 -13.50
CA GLU A 51 7.43 5.01 -14.32
C GLU A 51 8.80 5.27 -14.92
N GLY A 52 9.69 4.28 -14.79
CA GLY A 52 11.07 4.37 -15.27
C GLY A 52 11.97 5.34 -14.50
N LYS A 53 11.47 5.99 -13.45
CA LYS A 53 12.25 6.84 -12.55
C LYS A 53 12.54 6.06 -11.27
N GLY A 54 13.77 5.63 -11.06
CA GLY A 54 14.13 5.16 -9.75
C GLY A 54 15.03 3.95 -9.67
N ASP A 55 15.03 3.34 -8.52
CA ASP A 55 15.92 2.36 -7.91
C ASP A 55 15.53 0.89 -8.17
N GLY A 56 14.64 0.65 -9.12
CA GLY A 56 14.16 -0.70 -9.48
C GLY A 56 12.88 -1.12 -8.75
N GLY A 57 12.30 -0.25 -7.90
CA GLY A 57 10.99 -0.43 -7.29
C GLY A 57 9.86 0.19 -8.12
N VAL A 58 8.62 -0.01 -7.64
CA VAL A 58 7.41 0.59 -8.24
C VAL A 58 6.76 1.53 -7.23
N TRP A 59 6.45 2.74 -7.67
CA TRP A 59 5.82 3.76 -6.86
C TRP A 59 4.33 3.85 -7.17
N LEU A 60 3.49 3.83 -6.13
CA LEU A 60 2.05 3.99 -6.24
C LEU A 60 1.59 5.19 -5.39
N TYR A 61 0.91 6.14 -6.00
CA TYR A 61 0.11 7.11 -5.25
C TYR A 61 -1.15 6.42 -4.74
N VAL A 62 -1.51 6.68 -3.49
CA VAL A 62 -2.63 6.04 -2.80
C VAL A 62 -3.48 7.09 -2.13
N GLU A 63 -4.78 7.08 -2.41
CA GLU A 63 -5.75 8.02 -1.86
C GLU A 63 -6.98 7.28 -1.33
N GLN A 64 -7.44 7.65 -0.14
CA GLN A 64 -8.66 7.15 0.45
C GLN A 64 -9.57 8.30 0.87
N ALA A 65 -10.83 8.23 0.43
CA ALA A 65 -11.87 9.17 0.78
C ALA A 65 -13.17 8.43 1.11
N THR A 66 -14.03 9.01 1.94
CA THR A 66 -15.41 8.53 2.04
C THR A 66 -16.14 8.83 0.73
N ALA A 67 -17.08 7.97 0.34
CA ALA A 67 -17.84 8.15 -0.90
C ALA A 67 -18.61 9.48 -0.96
N THR A 68 -18.91 10.05 0.21
CA THR A 68 -19.64 11.33 0.36
C THR A 68 -18.73 12.57 0.34
N ALA A 69 -17.40 12.41 0.31
CA ALA A 69 -16.44 13.52 0.36
C ALA A 69 -15.15 13.16 -0.42
N LEU A 70 -15.30 12.88 -1.71
CA LEU A 70 -14.20 12.46 -2.59
C LEU A 70 -13.15 13.56 -2.80
N ASP A 71 -13.55 14.82 -2.68
CA ASP A 71 -12.69 16.00 -2.76
C ASP A 71 -11.86 16.25 -1.49
N LYS A 72 -12.13 15.50 -0.41
CA LYS A 72 -11.47 15.62 0.89
C LYS A 72 -10.95 14.28 1.38
N PRO A 73 -9.97 13.68 0.69
CA PRO A 73 -9.40 12.42 1.11
C PRO A 73 -8.81 12.54 2.52
N TYR A 74 -9.15 11.61 3.38
CA TYR A 74 -8.63 11.57 4.76
C TYR A 74 -7.27 10.90 4.86
N ARG A 75 -6.82 10.20 3.80
CA ARG A 75 -5.53 9.53 3.74
C ARG A 75 -4.96 9.60 2.33
N GLN A 76 -3.74 10.14 2.24
CA GLN A 76 -2.96 10.19 1.01
C GLN A 76 -1.54 9.74 1.35
N ARG A 77 -1.00 8.83 0.56
CA ARG A 77 0.32 8.22 0.75
C ARG A 77 0.96 7.93 -0.60
N VAL A 78 2.25 7.69 -0.55
CA VAL A 78 2.95 7.04 -1.65
C VAL A 78 3.46 5.70 -1.13
N TYR A 79 3.20 4.63 -1.85
CA TYR A 79 3.78 3.31 -1.56
C TYR A 79 4.94 3.05 -2.51
N HIS A 80 6.04 2.54 -1.97
CA HIS A 80 7.17 2.07 -2.74
C HIS A 80 7.26 0.55 -2.60
N LEU A 81 7.04 -0.14 -3.71
CA LEU A 81 7.04 -1.59 -3.78
C LEU A 81 8.40 -2.09 -4.23
N THR A 82 9.03 -2.93 -3.43
CA THR A 82 10.28 -3.61 -3.76
C THR A 82 10.15 -5.11 -3.52
N SER A 83 11.06 -5.91 -4.05
CA SER A 83 11.14 -7.34 -3.74
C SER A 83 12.50 -7.72 -3.20
N SER A 84 12.50 -8.71 -2.31
CA SER A 84 13.71 -9.29 -1.73
C SER A 84 13.54 -10.79 -1.59
N THR A 85 14.62 -11.49 -1.28
CA THR A 85 14.60 -12.90 -0.94
C THR A 85 15.08 -13.09 0.49
N TYR A 86 14.50 -14.04 1.19
CA TYR A 86 15.00 -14.47 2.49
C TYR A 86 15.09 -15.99 2.54
N ARG A 87 15.99 -16.49 3.35
CA ARG A 87 16.13 -17.93 3.60
C ARG A 87 15.29 -18.31 4.81
N SER A 88 14.28 -19.16 4.60
CA SER A 88 13.45 -19.69 5.69
C SER A 88 14.21 -20.72 6.54
N GLY A 89 13.67 -21.06 7.71
CA GLY A 89 14.32 -21.99 8.66
C GLY A 89 14.51 -23.41 8.12
N ASP A 90 13.78 -23.82 7.08
CA ASP A 90 13.94 -25.06 6.33
C ASP A 90 15.04 -24.98 5.24
N GLY A 91 15.73 -23.84 5.14
CA GLY A 91 16.78 -23.58 4.16
C GLY A 91 16.27 -23.15 2.78
N ALA A 92 14.95 -23.12 2.54
CA ALA A 92 14.39 -22.70 1.28
C ALA A 92 14.50 -21.18 1.11
N GLU A 93 14.85 -20.74 -0.11
CA GLU A 93 14.83 -19.34 -0.48
C GLU A 93 13.40 -18.94 -0.84
N LYS A 94 12.86 -17.93 -0.17
CA LYS A 94 11.50 -17.42 -0.37
C LYS A 94 11.55 -15.96 -0.78
N ARG A 95 10.70 -15.60 -1.75
CA ARG A 95 10.53 -14.22 -2.17
C ARG A 95 9.53 -13.51 -1.28
N VAL A 96 9.84 -12.26 -0.95
CA VAL A 96 8.96 -11.35 -0.21
C VAL A 96 8.87 -10.03 -0.96
N PHE A 97 7.69 -9.42 -0.91
CA PHE A 97 7.42 -8.11 -1.50
C PHE A 97 7.18 -7.12 -0.37
N VAL A 98 7.86 -6.01 -0.41
CA VAL A 98 7.81 -4.99 0.64
C VAL A 98 7.08 -3.78 0.11
N SER A 99 6.02 -3.38 0.80
CA SER A 99 5.30 -2.13 0.53
C SER A 99 5.67 -1.12 1.60
N GLU A 100 6.62 -0.26 1.29
CA GLU A 100 7.01 0.85 2.15
C GLU A 100 5.96 1.97 2.09
N VAL A 101 5.77 2.67 3.21
CA VAL A 101 4.83 3.78 3.32
C VAL A 101 5.59 5.10 3.39
N TRP A 102 5.28 6.01 2.48
CA TRP A 102 5.88 7.32 2.38
C TRP A 102 4.84 8.42 2.50
N MET A 103 5.17 9.47 3.23
CA MET A 103 4.33 10.65 3.45
C MET A 103 4.62 11.70 2.39
N LEU A 104 3.56 12.34 1.91
CA LEU A 104 3.64 13.52 1.07
C LEU A 104 4.10 14.73 1.88
N PRO A 105 4.87 15.66 1.29
CA PRO A 105 5.28 16.88 1.96
C PRO A 105 4.14 17.89 2.11
N GLY A 106 4.20 18.72 3.14
CA GLY A 106 3.24 19.81 3.37
C GLY A 106 1.82 19.32 3.66
N ASP A 107 0.83 20.03 3.11
CA ASP A 107 -0.59 19.64 3.21
C ASP A 107 -0.91 18.61 2.10
N PRO A 108 -1.21 17.35 2.45
CA PRO A 108 -1.53 16.32 1.46
C PRO A 108 -2.75 16.66 0.58
N LEU A 109 -3.66 17.53 1.03
CA LEU A 109 -4.87 17.91 0.26
C LEU A 109 -4.54 18.62 -1.05
N VAL A 110 -3.35 19.21 -1.19
CA VAL A 110 -2.93 19.80 -2.48
C VAL A 110 -2.77 18.74 -3.58
N TYR A 111 -2.62 17.48 -3.20
CA TYR A 111 -2.51 16.33 -4.11
C TYR A 111 -3.85 15.58 -4.29
N ALA A 112 -4.95 16.06 -3.69
CA ALA A 112 -6.25 15.40 -3.79
C ALA A 112 -6.68 15.21 -5.26
N GLY A 113 -7.10 13.99 -5.60
CA GLY A 113 -7.46 13.61 -6.97
C GLY A 113 -6.27 13.33 -7.91
N ALA A 114 -5.04 13.23 -7.40
CA ALA A 114 -3.88 12.94 -8.24
C ALA A 114 -3.91 11.54 -8.89
N ALA A 115 -4.74 10.63 -8.40
CA ALA A 115 -4.97 9.35 -9.06
C ALA A 115 -5.68 9.52 -10.43
N ALA A 116 -6.59 10.50 -10.55
CA ALA A 116 -7.27 10.85 -11.79
C ALA A 116 -6.48 11.87 -12.63
N ASP A 117 -5.74 12.76 -11.96
CA ASP A 117 -4.91 13.79 -12.59
C ASP A 117 -3.46 13.71 -12.07
N PRO A 118 -2.62 12.83 -12.65
CA PRO A 118 -1.24 12.64 -12.24
C PRO A 118 -0.36 13.90 -12.38
N SER A 119 -0.76 14.90 -13.15
CA SER A 119 -0.01 16.15 -13.32
C SER A 119 0.17 16.91 -12.00
N LYS A 120 -0.70 16.69 -11.03
CA LYS A 120 -0.57 17.22 -9.66
C LYS A 120 0.70 16.73 -8.93
N LEU A 121 1.31 15.65 -9.42
CA LEU A 121 2.54 15.07 -8.88
C LEU A 121 3.79 15.41 -9.70
N ASP A 122 3.68 16.17 -10.79
CA ASP A 122 4.79 16.43 -11.72
C ASP A 122 6.01 17.11 -11.07
N LYS A 123 5.75 17.94 -10.06
CA LYS A 123 6.79 18.66 -9.31
C LYS A 123 7.32 17.88 -8.11
N LEU A 124 6.66 16.78 -7.76
CA LEU A 124 7.05 15.95 -6.62
C LEU A 124 8.07 14.90 -7.06
N THR A 125 9.08 14.71 -6.23
CA THR A 125 10.12 13.70 -6.42
C THR A 125 10.19 12.77 -5.21
N PRO A 126 10.73 11.55 -5.33
CA PRO A 126 10.93 10.66 -4.19
C PRO A 126 11.75 11.28 -3.05
N ALA A 127 12.70 12.17 -3.36
CA ALA A 127 13.56 12.83 -2.37
C ALA A 127 12.81 13.78 -1.42
N GLU A 128 11.61 14.23 -1.81
CA GLU A 128 10.79 15.13 -1.00
C GLU A 128 9.83 14.36 -0.06
N LEU A 129 9.74 13.04 -0.24
CA LEU A 129 8.90 12.19 0.61
C LEU A 129 9.59 11.87 1.93
N SER A 130 8.80 11.61 2.97
CA SER A 130 9.27 11.13 4.26
C SER A 130 8.85 9.68 4.46
N ARG A 131 9.80 8.76 4.62
CA ARG A 131 9.50 7.35 4.89
C ARG A 131 8.97 7.18 6.31
N ARG A 132 7.99 6.30 6.45
CA ARG A 132 7.51 5.83 7.75
C ARG A 132 8.17 4.50 8.10
N ASP A 133 9.35 4.59 8.73
CA ASP A 133 10.11 3.40 9.12
C ASP A 133 9.31 2.49 10.05
N GLY A 134 9.42 1.19 9.85
CA GLY A 134 8.70 0.17 10.59
C GLY A 134 7.23 -0.01 10.20
N CYS A 135 6.69 0.82 9.29
CA CYS A 135 5.32 0.71 8.80
C CYS A 135 5.19 -0.03 7.47
N GLU A 136 6.28 -0.54 6.95
CA GLU A 136 6.27 -1.36 5.74
C GLU A 136 5.50 -2.67 5.95
N VAL A 137 4.71 -3.03 4.94
CA VAL A 137 3.98 -4.30 4.89
C VAL A 137 4.79 -5.32 4.09
N TRP A 138 5.04 -6.47 4.70
CA TRP A 138 5.79 -7.57 4.13
C TRP A 138 4.83 -8.62 3.57
N LEU A 139 4.77 -8.75 2.26
CA LEU A 139 3.81 -9.57 1.53
C LEU A 139 4.48 -10.82 0.96
N VAL A 140 3.80 -11.95 1.08
CA VAL A 140 4.18 -13.22 0.46
C VAL A 140 3.12 -13.62 -0.55
N MET A 141 3.54 -14.11 -1.71
CA MET A 141 2.64 -14.65 -2.72
C MET A 141 2.35 -16.12 -2.45
N ALA A 142 1.07 -16.46 -2.34
CA ALA A 142 0.61 -17.84 -2.23
C ALA A 142 0.56 -18.53 -3.61
N ALA A 143 0.38 -19.86 -3.63
CA ALA A 143 0.33 -20.65 -4.85
C ALA A 143 -0.83 -20.28 -5.79
N ASP A 144 -1.95 -19.78 -5.24
CA ASP A 144 -3.09 -19.26 -6.00
C ASP A 144 -2.85 -17.85 -6.57
N GLY A 145 -1.70 -17.26 -6.26
CA GLY A 145 -1.31 -15.93 -6.68
C GLY A 145 -1.91 -14.79 -5.87
N THR A 146 -2.54 -15.08 -4.73
CA THR A 146 -2.90 -14.11 -3.71
C THR A 146 -1.65 -13.62 -2.98
N PHE A 147 -1.59 -12.33 -2.65
CA PHE A 147 -0.58 -11.78 -1.76
C PHE A 147 -1.18 -11.51 -0.39
N ALA A 148 -0.48 -11.89 0.67
CA ALA A 148 -0.90 -11.60 2.03
C ALA A 148 0.30 -11.25 2.91
N GLY A 149 0.08 -10.38 3.89
CA GLY A 149 1.14 -9.99 4.81
C GLY A 149 0.72 -8.92 5.80
N SER A 150 1.72 -8.43 6.54
CA SER A 150 1.49 -7.45 7.61
C SER A 150 2.73 -6.60 7.86
N THR A 151 2.58 -5.55 8.68
CA THR A 151 3.70 -4.93 9.38
C THR A 151 4.33 -5.92 10.37
N LEU A 152 5.58 -5.70 10.74
CA LEU A 152 6.31 -6.59 11.66
C LEU A 152 6.13 -6.14 13.12
N GLY A 153 5.41 -6.94 13.91
CA GLY A 153 5.24 -6.69 15.34
C GLY A 153 4.72 -5.29 15.66
N ALA A 154 5.39 -4.58 16.58
CA ALA A 154 5.06 -3.23 17.01
C ALA A 154 5.99 -2.15 16.40
N SER A 155 6.59 -2.41 15.24
CA SER A 155 7.61 -1.53 14.64
C SER A 155 7.05 -0.22 14.07
N CYS A 156 5.77 -0.22 13.64
CA CYS A 156 5.13 0.97 13.08
C CYS A 156 4.66 1.91 14.18
N GLY A 157 5.45 2.93 14.51
CA GLY A 157 5.08 3.94 15.51
C GLY A 157 3.79 4.68 15.16
N SER A 158 2.98 4.97 16.18
CA SER A 158 1.73 5.73 16.05
C SER A 158 1.50 6.57 17.29
N ASP A 159 1.00 7.79 17.10
CA ASP A 159 0.57 8.72 18.16
C ASP A 159 -0.93 9.01 18.13
N ARG A 160 -1.63 8.36 17.16
CA ARG A 160 -3.06 8.60 16.95
C ARG A 160 -3.89 8.00 18.07
N GLN A 161 -4.76 8.81 18.69
CA GLN A 161 -5.75 8.38 19.70
C GLN A 161 -5.13 7.59 20.88
N GLY A 162 -3.91 7.94 21.27
CA GLY A 162 -3.22 7.26 22.37
C GLY A 162 -2.52 5.94 21.99
N ALA A 163 -2.48 5.58 20.72
CA ALA A 163 -1.67 4.45 20.26
C ALA A 163 -0.18 4.77 20.40
N VAL A 164 0.62 3.76 20.69
CA VAL A 164 2.09 3.82 20.62
C VAL A 164 2.63 3.08 19.38
N TYR A 165 1.87 2.14 18.86
CA TYR A 165 2.18 1.49 17.58
C TYR A 165 0.91 1.17 16.79
N ALA A 166 1.08 0.95 15.50
CA ALA A 166 0.04 0.46 14.59
C ALA A 166 0.42 -0.91 14.01
N SER A 167 -0.59 -1.65 13.59
CA SER A 167 -0.44 -2.89 12.84
C SER A 167 -1.35 -2.84 11.62
N SER A 168 -0.81 -3.19 10.45
CA SER A 168 -1.57 -3.34 9.21
C SER A 168 -1.48 -4.79 8.74
N MET A 169 -2.63 -5.38 8.41
CA MET A 169 -2.73 -6.67 7.73
C MET A 169 -3.35 -6.44 6.37
N VAL A 170 -2.74 -7.01 5.33
CA VAL A 170 -3.17 -6.79 3.94
C VAL A 170 -3.28 -8.12 3.22
N LYS A 171 -4.34 -8.29 2.43
CA LYS A 171 -4.49 -9.36 1.46
C LYS A 171 -4.90 -8.75 0.12
N VAL A 172 -4.26 -9.17 -0.97
CA VAL A 172 -4.52 -8.67 -2.33
C VAL A 172 -4.77 -9.84 -3.25
N ASN A 173 -5.84 -9.79 -4.02
CA ASN A 173 -6.23 -10.80 -5.00
C ASN A 173 -6.89 -10.14 -6.23
N PRO A 174 -7.26 -10.90 -7.28
CA PRO A 174 -7.87 -10.33 -8.49
C PRO A 174 -9.20 -9.59 -8.25
N GLU A 175 -9.94 -9.94 -7.21
CA GLU A 175 -11.25 -9.36 -6.90
C GLU A 175 -11.14 -8.05 -6.13
N GLY A 176 -10.01 -7.79 -5.49
CA GLY A 176 -9.75 -6.60 -4.70
C GLY A 176 -8.72 -6.82 -3.59
N LEU A 177 -8.89 -6.11 -2.50
CA LEU A 177 -7.98 -6.21 -1.35
C LEU A 177 -8.74 -6.08 -0.03
N THR A 178 -8.17 -6.66 1.01
CA THR A 178 -8.60 -6.40 2.39
C THR A 178 -7.47 -5.73 3.15
N THR A 179 -7.82 -4.76 4.00
CA THR A 179 -6.86 -4.08 4.88
C THR A 179 -7.41 -3.97 6.29
N TRP A 180 -6.59 -4.30 7.26
CA TRP A 180 -6.95 -4.16 8.67
C TRP A 180 -5.89 -3.37 9.41
N ASP A 181 -6.11 -2.05 9.48
CA ASP A 181 -5.26 -1.11 10.18
C ASP A 181 -5.78 -0.90 11.60
N ARG A 182 -4.93 -1.11 12.61
CA ARG A 182 -5.27 -0.99 14.03
C ARG A 182 -4.15 -0.30 14.77
N GLY A 183 -4.51 0.50 15.78
CA GLY A 183 -3.56 1.11 16.69
C GLY A 183 -3.71 0.57 18.10
N PHE A 184 -2.58 0.42 18.78
CA PHE A 184 -2.50 -0.17 20.12
C PHE A 184 -1.76 0.75 21.06
N ASP A 185 -2.24 0.84 22.32
CA ASP A 185 -1.56 1.55 23.39
C ASP A 185 -0.38 0.73 23.97
N ALA A 186 0.30 1.30 24.95
CA ALA A 186 1.45 0.65 25.60
C ALA A 186 1.10 -0.66 26.32
N SER A 187 -0.18 -0.89 26.67
CA SER A 187 -0.66 -2.14 27.26
C SER A 187 -1.01 -3.21 26.23
N GLY A 188 -0.97 -2.88 24.92
CA GLY A 188 -1.40 -3.74 23.84
C GLY A 188 -2.91 -3.73 23.60
N LYS A 189 -3.65 -2.80 24.20
CA LYS A 189 -5.08 -2.63 23.95
C LYS A 189 -5.29 -1.85 22.66
N GLN A 190 -6.20 -2.32 21.80
CA GLN A 190 -6.58 -1.60 20.59
C GLN A 190 -7.33 -0.32 20.96
N VAL A 191 -6.86 0.83 20.45
CA VAL A 191 -7.43 2.16 20.69
C VAL A 191 -8.03 2.80 19.44
N TRP A 192 -7.69 2.33 18.24
CA TRP A 192 -8.34 2.72 16.99
C TRP A 192 -8.31 1.59 15.95
N GLY A 193 -9.09 1.75 14.89
CA GLY A 193 -9.32 0.76 13.84
C GLY A 193 -10.57 -0.06 14.08
N SER A 194 -11.07 -0.74 13.05
CA SER A 194 -12.25 -1.59 13.17
C SER A 194 -11.99 -2.75 14.14
N VAL A 195 -12.91 -2.98 15.07
CA VAL A 195 -12.90 -4.12 16.00
C VAL A 195 -13.61 -5.35 15.41
N LYS A 196 -14.40 -5.17 14.36
CA LYS A 196 -15.14 -6.24 13.69
C LYS A 196 -14.31 -7.03 12.66
N GLY A 197 -13.26 -6.40 12.12
CA GLY A 197 -12.43 -7.04 11.10
C GLY A 197 -11.85 -6.05 10.09
N ALA A 198 -11.30 -6.62 9.02
CA ALA A 198 -10.70 -5.86 7.93
C ALA A 198 -11.74 -5.12 7.09
N TYR A 199 -11.35 -4.01 6.49
CA TYR A 199 -12.09 -3.42 5.37
C TYR A 199 -11.91 -4.29 4.13
N GLU A 200 -13.01 -4.52 3.40
CA GLU A 200 -13.05 -5.24 2.13
C GLU A 200 -13.25 -4.27 0.97
N PHE A 201 -12.23 -4.11 0.16
CA PHE A 201 -12.24 -3.25 -1.02
C PHE A 201 -12.43 -4.10 -2.27
N LYS A 202 -13.58 -4.02 -2.90
CA LYS A 202 -13.82 -4.65 -4.21
C LYS A 202 -13.32 -3.76 -5.33
N ARG A 203 -12.70 -4.37 -6.34
CA ARG A 203 -12.24 -3.65 -7.53
C ARG A 203 -13.44 -3.07 -8.27
N ARG A 204 -13.39 -1.78 -8.57
CA ARG A 204 -14.38 -1.12 -9.43
C ARG A 204 -13.97 -1.32 -10.89
N ARG A 205 -14.95 -1.62 -11.75
CA ARG A 205 -14.73 -1.57 -13.20
C ARG A 205 -14.72 -0.10 -13.63
N ALA A 206 -13.86 0.26 -14.58
CA ALA A 206 -13.96 1.54 -15.25
C ALA A 206 -15.33 1.58 -15.96
N GLU A 207 -16.10 2.62 -15.69
CA GLU A 207 -17.33 2.92 -16.43
C GLU A 207 -16.99 3.47 -17.81
#